data_b2fcaae639ffcbd7bc1f215d04d15df2
#
_entry.id   b2fcaae639ffcbd7bc1f215d04d15df2
#
_cell.length_a   1.000
_cell.length_b   1.000
_cell.length_c   1.000
_cell.angle_alpha   90.00
_cell.angle_beta   90.00
_cell.angle_gamma   90.00
#
_symmetry.space_group_name_H-M   'P 1'
#
loop_
_entity.id
_entity.type
_entity.pdbx_description
1 polymer ?
#
loop_
_entity_poly.entity_id
_entity_poly.type
_entity_poly.pdbx_seq_one_letter_code
_entity_poly.pdbx_strand_id
1 'polypeptide(L)'
;MGGRKICLWRWKDGRIMRGNIVRSEEWVVMRYSSVLDLHTHTVASGHAYCSLREMAKAAADKGLEVLGITEHAPAMPGTCHKYYFENLKIVPREMYGIQLLLGSEVNILDAQGTVDLVQRTLERMDVVIASLHMPCMKPGSKLENTESYLNVMKNPYVNIIGHPDDGRYEIDYEALVQGAKEYGKVLELNNHSMDPDCNRQNAVENDTVMLNLCKKYQVPVVMDSDAHFDLLIGEFDLARDLLEKLDFPEELVLNRSVDAIRKYVNRKF
;
A
#
# COMPACT_ATOMS: atom_id res chain seq x y z
N MET A 1 23.18 24.90 1.65
CA MET A 1 22.70 24.43 2.97
C MET A 1 21.18 24.25 2.85
N GLY A 2 20.74 23.06 2.48
CA GLY A 2 19.32 22.76 2.32
C GLY A 2 18.73 22.33 3.66
N GLY A 3 17.93 23.19 4.28
CA GLY A 3 17.20 22.86 5.49
C GLY A 3 16.14 21.80 5.20
N ARG A 4 16.19 20.66 5.88
CA ARG A 4 15.14 19.66 5.87
C ARG A 4 13.85 20.30 6.39
N LYS A 5 12.82 20.32 5.57
CA LYS A 5 11.47 20.69 6.00
C LYS A 5 10.93 19.51 6.81
N ILE A 6 10.84 19.66 8.11
CA ILE A 6 10.12 18.72 8.98
C ILE A 6 8.66 19.14 8.91
N CYS A 7 7.79 18.26 8.43
CA CYS A 7 6.35 18.48 8.50
C CYS A 7 5.89 18.23 9.92
N LEU A 8 5.39 19.27 10.59
CA LEU A 8 4.84 19.19 11.94
C LEU A 8 3.32 19.28 11.86
N TRP A 9 2.63 18.37 12.52
CA TRP A 9 1.18 18.28 12.55
C TRP A 9 0.65 18.62 13.93
N ARG A 10 -0.50 19.25 14.01
CA ARG A 10 -1.16 19.59 15.28
C ARG A 10 -2.58 19.05 15.29
N TRP A 11 -2.95 18.38 16.37
CA TRP A 11 -4.33 18.04 16.70
C TRP A 11 -5.00 19.22 17.41
N LYS A 12 -6.10 19.75 16.86
CA LYS A 12 -6.93 20.76 17.50
C LYS A 12 -8.38 20.58 17.06
N ASP A 13 -9.29 20.51 18.04
CA ASP A 13 -10.75 20.47 17.83
C ASP A 13 -11.20 19.34 16.90
N GLY A 14 -10.59 18.14 17.00
CA GLY A 14 -10.93 16.97 16.17
C GLY A 14 -10.39 17.04 14.74
N ARG A 15 -9.36 17.87 14.45
CA ARG A 15 -8.73 17.99 13.13
C ARG A 15 -7.23 18.09 13.22
N ILE A 16 -6.54 17.49 12.25
CA ILE A 16 -5.09 17.64 12.08
C ILE A 16 -4.82 18.91 11.28
N MET A 17 -3.99 19.81 11.80
CA MET A 17 -3.62 21.08 11.16
C MET A 17 -2.13 21.14 10.87
N ARG A 18 -1.74 21.53 9.66
CA ARG A 18 -0.35 21.86 9.28
C ARG A 18 -0.01 23.25 9.84
N GLY A 19 0.98 23.35 10.72
CA GLY A 19 1.33 24.62 11.36
C GLY A 19 2.69 25.15 10.96
N ASN A 20 2.78 26.47 10.82
CA ASN A 20 4.04 27.22 10.81
C ASN A 20 4.47 27.49 12.24
N ILE A 21 5.78 27.47 12.51
CA ILE A 21 6.38 27.60 13.84
C ILE A 21 5.92 28.92 14.49
N VAL A 22 5.14 28.82 15.56
CA VAL A 22 4.97 29.88 16.55
C VAL A 22 5.58 29.36 17.87
N ARG A 23 6.55 30.08 18.40
CA ARG A 23 7.25 29.71 19.66
C ARG A 23 6.25 29.58 20.81
N SER A 24 6.27 28.46 21.49
CA SER A 24 5.72 28.11 22.81
C SER A 24 4.65 27.03 22.94
N GLU A 25 4.52 26.11 21.99
CA GLU A 25 3.63 24.95 22.16
C GLU A 25 4.42 23.64 21.92
N GLU A 26 4.24 22.65 22.79
CA GLU A 26 4.85 21.33 22.67
C GLU A 26 4.32 20.65 21.40
N TRP A 27 5.22 20.31 20.48
CA TRP A 27 4.92 19.57 19.26
C TRP A 27 4.93 18.09 19.58
N VAL A 28 3.80 17.44 19.43
CA VAL A 28 3.75 15.97 19.43
C VAL A 28 4.24 15.51 18.06
N VAL A 29 5.43 14.95 18.01
CA VAL A 29 5.92 14.25 16.83
C VAL A 29 5.18 12.92 16.79
N MET A 30 4.25 12.77 15.84
CA MET A 30 3.60 11.46 15.62
C MET A 30 4.62 10.48 15.09
N ARG A 31 4.82 9.37 15.81
CA ARG A 31 5.52 8.20 15.28
C ARG A 31 4.79 7.70 14.02
N TYR A 32 5.54 7.14 13.10
CA TYR A 32 5.00 6.59 11.85
C TYR A 32 4.15 7.58 11.04
N SER A 33 4.60 8.85 10.96
CA SER A 33 3.98 9.83 10.05
C SER A 33 4.08 9.34 8.59
N SER A 34 3.03 9.57 7.80
CA SER A 34 3.02 9.20 6.39
C SER A 34 2.96 10.41 5.48
N VAL A 35 3.75 10.39 4.41
CA VAL A 35 3.68 11.33 3.29
C VAL A 35 3.13 10.69 2.03
N LEU A 36 2.76 9.41 2.08
CA LEU A 36 2.28 8.66 0.93
C LEU A 36 1.21 7.63 1.32
N ASP A 37 0.37 7.27 0.34
CA ASP A 37 -0.59 6.19 0.37
C ASP A 37 -0.56 5.54 -1.02
N LEU A 38 -0.18 4.28 -1.13
CA LEU A 38 0.10 3.64 -2.41
C LEU A 38 -0.98 2.67 -2.87
N HIS A 39 -1.95 2.33 -2.00
CA HIS A 39 -3.01 1.41 -2.29
C HIS A 39 -4.35 2.11 -2.19
N THR A 40 -4.83 2.62 -3.33
CA THR A 40 -6.13 3.28 -3.42
C THR A 40 -6.84 2.98 -4.72
N HIS A 41 -8.16 3.05 -4.69
CA HIS A 41 -9.05 2.66 -5.78
C HIS A 41 -9.99 3.80 -6.17
N THR A 42 -10.33 3.85 -7.47
CA THR A 42 -11.31 4.78 -8.01
C THR A 42 -12.53 4.02 -8.55
N VAL A 43 -13.50 4.73 -9.10
CA VAL A 43 -14.65 4.14 -9.79
C VAL A 43 -14.25 3.11 -10.88
N ALA A 44 -13.00 3.12 -11.33
CA ALA A 44 -12.51 2.15 -12.30
C ALA A 44 -12.39 0.74 -11.72
N SER A 45 -12.21 0.59 -10.41
CA SER A 45 -12.22 -0.71 -9.71
C SER A 45 -13.61 -1.32 -9.55
N GLY A 46 -14.68 -0.60 -9.93
CA GLY A 46 -16.06 -1.12 -9.99
C GLY A 46 -16.81 -1.10 -8.66
N HIS A 47 -16.13 -1.11 -7.53
CA HIS A 47 -16.73 -1.02 -6.18
C HIS A 47 -16.09 0.06 -5.31
N ALA A 48 -15.35 0.99 -5.92
CA ALA A 48 -14.96 2.26 -5.33
C ALA A 48 -15.79 3.41 -5.94
N TYR A 49 -15.84 4.57 -5.29
CA TYR A 49 -16.90 5.54 -5.56
C TYR A 49 -16.40 6.92 -5.99
N CYS A 50 -15.10 7.18 -5.97
CA CYS A 50 -14.51 8.46 -6.33
C CYS A 50 -13.72 8.37 -7.63
N SER A 51 -13.66 9.49 -8.36
CA SER A 51 -12.79 9.61 -9.53
C SER A 51 -11.33 9.81 -9.11
N LEU A 52 -10.38 9.54 -10.02
CA LEU A 52 -8.95 9.80 -9.82
C LEU A 52 -8.69 11.24 -9.33
N ARG A 53 -9.45 12.23 -9.84
CA ARG A 53 -9.26 13.63 -9.45
C ARG A 53 -9.73 13.92 -8.03
N GLU A 54 -10.82 13.30 -7.59
CA GLU A 54 -11.31 13.41 -6.22
C GLU A 54 -10.33 12.77 -5.25
N MET A 55 -9.84 11.57 -5.57
CA MET A 55 -8.82 10.88 -4.77
C MET A 55 -7.53 11.71 -4.66
N ALA A 56 -7.01 12.23 -5.78
CA ALA A 56 -5.82 13.07 -5.79
C ALA A 56 -6.02 14.39 -5.01
N LYS A 57 -7.21 14.98 -5.10
CA LYS A 57 -7.54 16.19 -4.33
C LYS A 57 -7.59 15.91 -2.83
N ALA A 58 -8.22 14.83 -2.41
CA ALA A 58 -8.30 14.44 -1.01
C ALA A 58 -6.91 14.13 -0.43
N ALA A 59 -6.06 13.42 -1.17
CA ALA A 59 -4.68 13.16 -0.77
C ALA A 59 -3.88 14.46 -0.56
N ALA A 60 -4.00 15.42 -1.49
CA ALA A 60 -3.37 16.72 -1.38
C ALA A 60 -3.89 17.52 -0.17
N ASP A 61 -5.20 17.52 0.07
CA ASP A 61 -5.81 18.22 1.21
C ASP A 61 -5.39 17.62 2.56
N LYS A 62 -5.14 16.30 2.61
CA LYS A 62 -4.59 15.61 3.78
C LYS A 62 -3.07 15.77 3.92
N GLY A 63 -2.41 16.42 2.95
CA GLY A 63 -0.98 16.76 2.97
C GLY A 63 -0.05 15.63 2.58
N LEU A 64 -0.55 14.60 1.89
CA LEU A 64 0.30 13.59 1.28
C LEU A 64 1.14 14.23 0.17
N GLU A 65 2.30 13.65 -0.10
CA GLU A 65 3.20 14.05 -1.19
C GLU A 65 3.09 13.10 -2.39
N VAL A 66 2.69 11.85 -2.13
CA VAL A 66 2.53 10.80 -3.15
C VAL A 66 1.23 10.03 -2.92
N LEU A 67 0.48 9.80 -4.00
CA LEU A 67 -0.68 8.92 -4.04
C LEU A 67 -0.50 7.84 -5.10
N GLY A 68 -0.66 6.58 -4.73
CA GLY A 68 -0.81 5.45 -5.65
C GLY A 68 -2.27 5.30 -6.08
N ILE A 69 -2.52 5.24 -7.39
CA ILE A 69 -3.80 4.83 -7.96
C ILE A 69 -3.59 3.43 -8.51
N THR A 70 -4.07 2.43 -7.78
CA THR A 70 -3.73 1.01 -7.99
C THR A 70 -4.98 0.16 -8.16
N GLU A 71 -5.73 0.46 -9.22
CA GLU A 71 -6.99 -0.21 -9.53
C GLU A 71 -6.86 -1.72 -9.55
N HIS A 72 -7.92 -2.42 -9.15
CA HIS A 72 -8.01 -3.86 -9.33
C HIS A 72 -7.87 -4.26 -10.80
N ALA A 73 -7.01 -5.23 -11.07
CA ALA A 73 -6.78 -5.78 -12.40
C ALA A 73 -7.97 -6.64 -12.89
N PRO A 74 -8.03 -6.98 -14.19
CA PRO A 74 -9.25 -7.45 -14.86
C PRO A 74 -9.89 -8.74 -14.36
N ALA A 75 -9.22 -9.58 -13.58
CA ALA A 75 -9.84 -10.78 -13.01
C ALA A 75 -10.81 -10.48 -11.86
N MET A 76 -10.69 -9.30 -11.24
CA MET A 76 -11.64 -8.86 -10.20
C MET A 76 -13.00 -8.54 -10.85
N PRO A 77 -14.11 -9.12 -10.36
CA PRO A 77 -15.44 -8.83 -10.90
C PRO A 77 -15.81 -7.35 -10.79
N GLY A 78 -16.30 -6.78 -11.88
CA GLY A 78 -16.79 -5.39 -11.94
C GLY A 78 -15.74 -4.34 -12.23
N THR A 79 -14.45 -4.70 -12.28
CA THR A 79 -13.35 -3.78 -12.57
C THR A 79 -13.30 -3.36 -14.05
N CYS A 80 -12.42 -2.41 -14.34
CA CYS A 80 -12.21 -1.86 -15.67
C CYS A 80 -11.51 -2.85 -16.62
N HIS A 81 -11.69 -2.62 -17.93
CA HIS A 81 -11.03 -3.39 -18.97
C HIS A 81 -9.52 -3.11 -19.00
N LYS A 82 -8.70 -4.09 -19.44
CA LYS A 82 -7.23 -3.96 -19.57
C LYS A 82 -6.76 -2.70 -20.32
N TYR A 83 -7.56 -2.13 -21.19
CA TYR A 83 -7.24 -0.88 -21.89
C TYR A 83 -7.14 0.33 -20.96
N TYR A 84 -7.79 0.30 -19.80
CA TYR A 84 -7.58 1.33 -18.77
C TYR A 84 -6.10 1.41 -18.39
N PHE A 85 -5.49 0.28 -18.06
CA PHE A 85 -4.09 0.19 -17.66
C PHE A 85 -3.12 0.55 -18.81
N GLU A 86 -3.42 0.13 -20.02
CA GLU A 86 -2.62 0.47 -21.22
C GLU A 86 -2.65 1.99 -21.52
N ASN A 87 -3.71 2.68 -21.10
CA ASN A 87 -3.92 4.11 -21.35
C ASN A 87 -3.53 5.03 -20.20
N LEU A 88 -3.07 4.52 -19.05
CA LEU A 88 -2.57 5.32 -17.91
C LEU A 88 -1.47 6.33 -18.31
N LYS A 89 -0.82 6.10 -19.44
CA LYS A 89 0.20 6.99 -20.02
C LYS A 89 -0.26 8.43 -20.29
N ILE A 90 -1.57 8.64 -20.47
CA ILE A 90 -2.13 9.99 -20.73
C ILE A 90 -2.40 10.79 -19.45
N VAL A 91 -2.42 10.12 -18.30
CA VAL A 91 -2.71 10.76 -17.01
C VAL A 91 -1.44 11.49 -16.52
N PRO A 92 -1.55 12.77 -16.17
CA PRO A 92 -0.43 13.49 -15.55
C PRO A 92 0.06 12.79 -14.27
N ARG A 93 1.38 12.77 -14.06
CA ARG A 93 2.01 12.21 -12.86
C ARG A 93 2.13 13.20 -11.71
N GLU A 94 1.59 14.39 -11.88
CA GLU A 94 1.48 15.43 -10.86
C GLU A 94 0.11 16.08 -10.93
N MET A 95 -0.57 16.21 -9.80
CA MET A 95 -1.88 16.83 -9.71
C MET A 95 -2.05 17.44 -8.31
N TYR A 96 -2.60 18.64 -8.22
CA TYR A 96 -2.80 19.36 -6.95
C TYR A 96 -1.54 19.52 -6.09
N GLY A 97 -0.34 19.50 -6.71
CA GLY A 97 0.94 19.62 -6.00
C GLY A 97 1.46 18.34 -5.38
N ILE A 98 0.82 17.19 -5.62
CA ILE A 98 1.29 15.86 -5.22
C ILE A 98 1.70 15.03 -6.42
N GLN A 99 2.54 14.03 -6.20
CA GLN A 99 2.91 13.06 -7.22
C GLN A 99 1.91 11.90 -7.26
N LEU A 100 1.59 11.43 -8.47
CA LEU A 100 0.76 10.26 -8.70
C LEU A 100 1.63 9.10 -9.20
N LEU A 101 1.54 7.95 -8.53
CA LEU A 101 2.03 6.68 -9.03
C LEU A 101 0.85 5.89 -9.59
N LEU A 102 0.85 5.68 -10.91
CA LEU A 102 -0.24 5.00 -11.60
C LEU A 102 0.12 3.54 -11.84
N GLY A 103 -0.69 2.67 -11.28
CA GLY A 103 -0.39 1.25 -11.27
C GLY A 103 -1.62 0.36 -11.25
N SER A 104 -1.45 -0.79 -10.66
CA SER A 104 -2.52 -1.77 -10.47
C SER A 104 -2.27 -2.62 -9.25
N GLU A 105 -3.35 -2.99 -8.59
CA GLU A 105 -3.39 -4.15 -7.72
C GLU A 105 -3.76 -5.36 -8.60
N VAL A 106 -2.72 -6.15 -8.97
CA VAL A 106 -2.90 -7.35 -9.77
C VAL A 106 -3.36 -8.52 -8.91
N ASN A 107 -4.22 -9.34 -9.48
CA ASN A 107 -4.70 -10.55 -8.81
C ASN A 107 -3.73 -11.70 -9.05
N ILE A 108 -3.29 -12.37 -7.99
CA ILE A 108 -2.61 -13.66 -8.09
C ILE A 108 -3.66 -14.72 -8.38
N LEU A 109 -3.47 -15.49 -9.46
CA LEU A 109 -4.48 -16.40 -9.98
C LEU A 109 -4.24 -17.88 -9.64
N ASP A 110 -3.00 -18.23 -9.29
CA ASP A 110 -2.58 -19.60 -9.01
C ASP A 110 -1.31 -19.67 -8.15
N ALA A 111 -0.96 -20.89 -7.74
CA ALA A 111 0.25 -21.16 -6.96
C ALA A 111 1.55 -20.88 -7.75
N GLN A 112 1.50 -20.74 -9.07
CA GLN A 112 2.64 -20.39 -9.91
C GLN A 112 2.92 -18.89 -9.91
N GLY A 113 2.07 -18.08 -9.25
CA GLY A 113 2.20 -16.63 -9.19
C GLY A 113 1.81 -15.94 -10.49
N THR A 114 0.93 -16.59 -11.29
CA THR A 114 0.36 -15.97 -12.49
C THR A 114 -0.49 -14.76 -12.10
N VAL A 115 -0.35 -13.65 -12.83
CA VAL A 115 -1.16 -12.45 -12.64
C VAL A 115 -1.97 -12.11 -13.89
N ASP A 116 -3.04 -11.35 -13.72
CA ASP A 116 -4.04 -11.06 -14.75
C ASP A 116 -3.70 -9.89 -15.69
N LEU A 117 -2.52 -9.30 -15.56
CA LEU A 117 -1.97 -8.34 -16.51
C LEU A 117 -0.68 -8.88 -17.15
N VAL A 118 -0.57 -8.68 -18.46
CA VAL A 118 0.61 -9.11 -19.22
C VAL A 118 1.84 -8.25 -18.89
N GLN A 119 3.02 -8.85 -18.99
CA GLN A 119 4.30 -8.21 -18.66
C GLN A 119 4.45 -6.82 -19.31
N ARG A 120 4.15 -6.66 -20.60
CA ARG A 120 4.24 -5.37 -21.31
C ARG A 120 3.39 -4.26 -20.67
N THR A 121 2.30 -4.61 -20.00
CA THR A 121 1.47 -3.64 -19.28
C THR A 121 2.13 -3.30 -17.94
N LEU A 122 2.61 -4.29 -17.19
CA LEU A 122 3.31 -4.11 -15.91
C LEU A 122 4.57 -3.24 -16.05
N GLU A 123 5.34 -3.41 -17.11
CA GLU A 123 6.55 -2.62 -17.43
C GLU A 123 6.30 -1.10 -17.51
N ARG A 124 5.06 -0.69 -17.74
CA ARG A 124 4.66 0.72 -17.90
C ARG A 124 4.05 1.33 -16.67
N MET A 125 3.82 0.52 -15.64
CA MET A 125 3.25 0.97 -14.38
C MET A 125 4.31 1.57 -13.48
N ASP A 126 3.91 2.56 -12.74
CA ASP A 126 4.77 3.24 -11.77
C ASP A 126 4.92 2.40 -10.50
N VAL A 127 3.87 1.67 -10.11
CA VAL A 127 3.82 0.76 -8.95
C VAL A 127 2.87 -0.41 -9.24
N VAL A 128 3.20 -1.59 -8.76
CA VAL A 128 2.35 -2.79 -8.87
C VAL A 128 2.27 -3.48 -7.51
N ILE A 129 1.06 -3.64 -7.03
CA ILE A 129 0.72 -4.44 -5.83
C ILE A 129 0.21 -5.80 -6.32
N ALA A 130 0.59 -6.88 -5.66
CA ALA A 130 0.08 -8.21 -5.98
C ALA A 130 -0.62 -8.83 -4.76
N SER A 131 -1.88 -9.21 -4.94
CA SER A 131 -2.76 -9.63 -3.85
C SER A 131 -3.52 -10.92 -4.16
N LEU A 132 -3.89 -11.65 -3.11
CA LEU A 132 -4.85 -12.75 -3.18
C LEU A 132 -6.27 -12.22 -2.91
N HIS A 133 -7.18 -12.51 -3.82
CA HIS A 133 -8.59 -12.13 -3.70
C HIS A 133 -9.51 -13.34 -3.90
N MET A 134 -10.47 -13.54 -2.99
CA MET A 134 -11.43 -14.65 -3.03
C MET A 134 -12.16 -14.85 -4.37
N PRO A 135 -12.53 -13.77 -5.12
CA PRO A 135 -13.13 -13.95 -6.44
C PRO A 135 -12.15 -14.45 -7.52
N CYS A 136 -10.84 -14.25 -7.34
CA CYS A 136 -9.82 -14.53 -8.35
C CYS A 136 -9.08 -15.84 -8.12
N MET A 137 -8.78 -16.16 -6.85
CA MET A 137 -8.16 -17.41 -6.44
C MET A 137 -8.81 -17.91 -5.17
N LYS A 138 -9.31 -19.13 -5.17
CA LYS A 138 -9.82 -19.75 -3.94
C LYS A 138 -8.65 -20.14 -3.04
N PRO A 139 -8.82 -20.06 -1.69
CA PRO A 139 -7.80 -20.55 -0.76
C PRO A 139 -7.47 -22.03 -1.02
N GLY A 140 -6.18 -22.29 -1.17
CA GLY A 140 -5.61 -23.62 -1.24
C GLY A 140 -5.05 -24.10 0.09
N SER A 141 -4.17 -25.09 0.07
CA SER A 141 -3.37 -25.48 1.22
C SER A 141 -2.40 -24.33 1.61
N LYS A 142 -1.92 -24.35 2.84
CA LYS A 142 -0.89 -23.40 3.31
C LYS A 142 0.31 -23.33 2.37
N LEU A 143 0.74 -24.46 1.84
CA LEU A 143 1.84 -24.52 0.87
C LEU A 143 1.49 -23.81 -0.42
N GLU A 144 0.35 -24.09 -1.04
CA GLU A 144 -0.09 -23.47 -2.29
C GLU A 144 -0.26 -21.96 -2.15
N ASN A 145 -0.88 -21.49 -1.05
CA ASN A 145 -1.04 -20.07 -0.78
C ASN A 145 0.32 -19.38 -0.59
N THR A 146 1.26 -20.03 0.12
CA THR A 146 2.61 -19.48 0.30
C THR A 146 3.37 -19.42 -1.02
N GLU A 147 3.32 -20.51 -1.81
CA GLU A 147 3.98 -20.58 -3.12
C GLU A 147 3.46 -19.51 -4.08
N SER A 148 2.15 -19.17 -4.05
CA SER A 148 1.59 -18.13 -4.89
C SER A 148 2.25 -16.77 -4.62
N TYR A 149 2.47 -16.41 -3.37
CA TYR A 149 3.21 -15.19 -3.01
C TYR A 149 4.70 -15.29 -3.38
N LEU A 150 5.38 -16.39 -3.05
CA LEU A 150 6.80 -16.56 -3.38
C LEU A 150 7.06 -16.52 -4.88
N ASN A 151 6.15 -17.09 -5.67
CA ASN A 151 6.29 -17.12 -7.13
C ASN A 151 5.99 -15.76 -7.76
N VAL A 152 4.97 -15.02 -7.29
CA VAL A 152 4.69 -13.66 -7.80
C VAL A 152 5.81 -12.68 -7.46
N MET A 153 6.50 -12.84 -6.33
CA MET A 153 7.66 -12.01 -5.97
C MET A 153 8.82 -12.12 -6.95
N LYS A 154 8.92 -13.20 -7.72
CA LYS A 154 9.92 -13.38 -8.79
C LYS A 154 9.68 -12.43 -9.98
N ASN A 155 8.47 -11.90 -10.11
CA ASN A 155 8.16 -10.92 -11.15
C ASN A 155 8.84 -9.58 -10.81
N PRO A 156 9.77 -9.08 -11.66
CA PRO A 156 10.53 -7.87 -11.36
C PRO A 156 9.68 -6.61 -11.31
N TYR A 157 8.48 -6.61 -11.90
CA TYR A 157 7.59 -5.44 -11.94
C TYR A 157 6.64 -5.37 -10.75
N VAL A 158 6.46 -6.45 -9.99
CA VAL A 158 5.71 -6.42 -8.72
C VAL A 158 6.59 -5.75 -7.66
N ASN A 159 6.04 -4.79 -6.97
CA ASN A 159 6.74 -3.98 -5.97
C ASN A 159 6.32 -4.31 -4.54
N ILE A 160 5.01 -4.43 -4.33
CA ILE A 160 4.38 -4.59 -3.02
C ILE A 160 3.56 -5.88 -3.02
N ILE A 161 3.61 -6.61 -1.93
CA ILE A 161 2.70 -7.73 -1.65
C ILE A 161 1.56 -7.17 -0.80
N GLY A 162 0.36 -7.12 -1.39
CA GLY A 162 -0.82 -6.53 -0.79
C GLY A 162 -1.49 -7.45 0.23
N HIS A 163 -1.92 -6.88 1.34
CA HIS A 163 -2.67 -7.47 2.45
C HIS A 163 -2.46 -9.00 2.65
N PRO A 164 -1.21 -9.46 2.87
CA PRO A 164 -0.92 -10.87 3.09
C PRO A 164 -1.42 -11.38 4.45
N ASP A 165 -2.06 -10.51 5.20
CA ASP A 165 -2.66 -10.69 6.51
C ASP A 165 -4.02 -11.41 6.49
N ASP A 166 -4.65 -11.55 5.30
CA ASP A 166 -5.97 -12.19 5.20
C ASP A 166 -5.93 -13.68 5.58
N GLY A 167 -6.36 -13.99 6.79
CA GLY A 167 -6.36 -15.35 7.35
C GLY A 167 -7.26 -16.35 6.63
N ARG A 168 -8.06 -15.94 5.64
CA ARG A 168 -8.73 -16.85 4.72
C ARG A 168 -7.75 -17.63 3.85
N TYR A 169 -6.53 -17.10 3.67
CA TYR A 169 -5.40 -17.75 3.02
C TYR A 169 -4.33 -18.06 4.06
N GLU A 170 -4.37 -19.24 4.63
CA GLU A 170 -3.28 -19.65 5.55
C GLU A 170 -1.96 -19.70 4.79
N ILE A 171 -0.92 -19.01 5.31
CA ILE A 171 0.41 -18.94 4.72
C ILE A 171 1.52 -19.16 5.74
N ASP A 172 2.73 -19.43 5.26
CA ASP A 172 3.95 -19.41 6.07
C ASP A 172 4.55 -17.99 6.04
N TYR A 173 4.33 -17.24 7.12
CA TYR A 173 4.82 -15.85 7.24
C TYR A 173 6.34 -15.77 7.27
N GLU A 174 7.05 -16.78 7.81
CA GLU A 174 8.51 -16.74 7.79
C GLU A 174 9.05 -16.90 6.36
N ALA A 175 8.47 -17.80 5.58
CA ALA A 175 8.78 -17.95 4.16
C ALA A 175 8.43 -16.69 3.36
N LEU A 176 7.26 -16.09 3.62
CA LEU A 176 6.83 -14.83 2.98
C LEU A 176 7.85 -13.72 3.21
N VAL A 177 8.23 -13.46 4.47
CA VAL A 177 9.15 -12.36 4.83
C VAL A 177 10.56 -12.62 4.27
N GLN A 178 11.03 -13.87 4.31
CA GLN A 178 12.32 -14.21 3.71
C GLN A 178 12.30 -14.06 2.19
N GLY A 179 11.20 -14.45 1.52
CA GLY A 179 11.00 -14.23 0.09
C GLY A 179 10.97 -12.74 -0.27
N ALA A 180 10.27 -11.93 0.51
CA ALA A 180 10.25 -10.48 0.30
C ALA A 180 11.66 -9.87 0.39
N LYS A 181 12.48 -10.33 1.34
CA LYS A 181 13.89 -9.94 1.46
C LYS A 181 14.71 -10.38 0.25
N GLU A 182 14.58 -11.64 -0.16
CA GLU A 182 15.32 -12.22 -1.28
C GLU A 182 15.04 -11.49 -2.60
N TYR A 183 13.77 -11.23 -2.89
CA TYR A 183 13.34 -10.60 -4.13
C TYR A 183 13.21 -9.07 -4.05
N GLY A 184 13.56 -8.46 -2.92
CA GLY A 184 13.54 -7.00 -2.74
C GLY A 184 12.13 -6.42 -2.82
N LYS A 185 11.12 -7.12 -2.28
CA LYS A 185 9.73 -6.67 -2.24
C LYS A 185 9.40 -6.01 -0.90
N VAL A 186 8.36 -5.17 -0.92
CA VAL A 186 7.79 -4.54 0.27
C VAL A 186 6.55 -5.33 0.68
N LEU A 187 6.35 -5.51 1.97
CA LEU A 187 5.12 -6.09 2.51
C LEU A 187 4.18 -4.97 2.96
N GLU A 188 2.92 -5.09 2.61
CA GLU A 188 1.90 -4.14 3.01
C GLU A 188 1.43 -4.43 4.44
N LEU A 189 1.28 -3.37 5.23
CA LEU A 189 0.47 -3.30 6.42
C LEU A 189 -0.81 -2.54 6.05
N ASN A 190 -1.85 -3.28 5.74
CA ASN A 190 -3.09 -2.73 5.20
C ASN A 190 -4.02 -2.28 6.33
N ASN A 191 -4.26 -0.97 6.43
CA ASN A 191 -5.08 -0.42 7.50
C ASN A 191 -6.54 -0.93 7.45
N HIS A 192 -7.10 -1.07 6.24
CA HIS A 192 -8.48 -1.54 6.06
C HIS A 192 -8.67 -3.00 6.51
N SER A 193 -7.63 -3.86 6.40
CA SER A 193 -7.72 -5.25 6.88
C SER A 193 -8.07 -5.38 8.35
N MET A 194 -7.66 -4.40 9.16
CA MET A 194 -7.87 -4.38 10.61
C MET A 194 -9.18 -3.72 11.02
N ASP A 195 -9.93 -3.14 10.06
CA ASP A 195 -11.25 -2.55 10.33
C ASP A 195 -12.23 -3.66 10.75
N PRO A 196 -12.99 -3.48 11.85
CA PRO A 196 -13.99 -4.45 12.31
C PRO A 196 -15.05 -4.80 11.26
N ASP A 197 -15.32 -3.91 10.31
CA ASP A 197 -16.30 -4.13 9.23
C ASP A 197 -15.66 -4.83 8.01
N CYS A 198 -14.34 -5.06 8.02
CA CYS A 198 -13.64 -5.78 6.95
C CYS A 198 -13.93 -7.28 6.99
N ASN A 199 -14.03 -7.90 5.81
CA ASN A 199 -14.26 -9.35 5.68
C ASN A 199 -12.99 -10.21 5.80
N ARG A 200 -11.79 -9.60 5.89
CA ARG A 200 -10.52 -10.32 6.10
C ARG A 200 -10.49 -10.88 7.51
N GLN A 201 -9.85 -12.03 7.70
CA GLN A 201 -9.87 -12.76 8.97
C GLN A 201 -8.51 -12.73 9.64
N ASN A 202 -8.50 -12.58 10.97
CA ASN A 202 -7.29 -12.66 11.81
C ASN A 202 -6.19 -11.66 11.38
N ALA A 203 -6.56 -10.50 10.79
CA ALA A 203 -5.59 -9.57 10.22
C ALA A 203 -4.60 -9.05 11.27
N VAL A 204 -5.06 -8.63 12.44
CA VAL A 204 -4.20 -8.10 13.53
C VAL A 204 -3.22 -9.16 14.03
N GLU A 205 -3.66 -10.41 14.20
CA GLU A 205 -2.81 -11.52 14.63
C GLU A 205 -1.75 -11.84 13.58
N ASN A 206 -2.15 -11.89 12.32
CA ASN A 206 -1.30 -12.20 11.18
C ASN A 206 -0.27 -11.10 10.94
N ASP A 207 -0.69 -9.84 10.96
CA ASP A 207 0.20 -8.69 10.87
C ASP A 207 1.18 -8.64 12.05
N THR A 208 0.74 -9.01 13.26
CA THR A 208 1.64 -9.11 14.42
C THR A 208 2.76 -10.12 14.17
N VAL A 209 2.45 -11.28 13.58
CA VAL A 209 3.46 -12.29 13.22
C VAL A 209 4.37 -11.74 12.11
N MET A 210 3.80 -11.21 11.04
CA MET A 210 4.53 -10.65 9.90
C MET A 210 5.49 -9.53 10.32
N LEU A 211 5.01 -8.56 11.10
CA LEU A 211 5.82 -7.41 11.55
C LEU A 211 6.98 -7.85 12.46
N ASN A 212 6.76 -8.81 13.37
CA ASN A 212 7.85 -9.34 14.19
C ASN A 212 8.93 -10.03 13.34
N LEU A 213 8.53 -10.73 12.29
CA LEU A 213 9.46 -11.32 11.32
C LEU A 213 10.15 -10.24 10.47
N CYS A 214 9.42 -9.22 10.02
CA CYS A 214 10.00 -8.07 9.32
C CYS A 214 11.06 -7.37 10.17
N LYS A 215 10.79 -7.18 11.46
CA LYS A 215 11.75 -6.64 12.43
C LYS A 215 12.99 -7.54 12.57
N LYS A 216 12.78 -8.86 12.69
CA LYS A 216 13.86 -9.88 12.78
C LYS A 216 14.76 -9.89 11.55
N TYR A 217 14.16 -9.85 10.36
CA TYR A 217 14.86 -10.00 9.08
C TYR A 217 15.21 -8.66 8.41
N GLN A 218 14.83 -7.52 9.01
CA GLN A 218 15.03 -6.18 8.49
C GLN A 218 14.40 -5.98 7.10
N VAL A 219 13.13 -6.40 6.97
CA VAL A 219 12.32 -6.24 5.76
C VAL A 219 11.44 -4.99 5.91
N PRO A 220 11.45 -4.08 4.93
CA PRO A 220 10.61 -2.88 5.01
C PRO A 220 9.13 -3.20 4.76
N VAL A 221 8.30 -2.35 5.36
CA VAL A 221 6.85 -2.37 5.18
C VAL A 221 6.33 -1.01 4.69
N VAL A 222 5.18 -1.02 4.06
CA VAL A 222 4.41 0.19 3.72
C VAL A 222 3.03 0.09 4.38
N MET A 223 2.58 1.19 5.00
CA MET A 223 1.20 1.32 5.45
C MET A 223 0.37 1.86 4.30
N ASP A 224 -0.71 1.18 3.96
CA ASP A 224 -1.63 1.65 2.94
C ASP A 224 -3.08 1.61 3.44
N SER A 225 -3.92 2.50 2.92
CA SER A 225 -5.30 2.64 3.37
C SER A 225 -6.26 1.68 2.69
N ASP A 226 -5.93 1.22 1.48
CA ASP A 226 -6.84 0.47 0.60
C ASP A 226 -8.16 1.24 0.37
N ALA A 227 -8.03 2.56 0.20
CA ALA A 227 -9.16 3.48 0.16
C ALA A 227 -10.00 3.29 -1.09
N HIS A 228 -11.28 3.00 -0.89
CA HIS A 228 -12.32 2.91 -1.92
C HIS A 228 -13.24 4.15 -1.95
N PHE A 229 -12.93 5.14 -1.11
CA PHE A 229 -13.60 6.42 -1.02
C PHE A 229 -12.61 7.49 -0.54
N ASP A 230 -12.74 8.73 -1.00
CA ASP A 230 -11.79 9.81 -0.77
C ASP A 230 -11.55 10.14 0.72
N LEU A 231 -12.56 9.97 1.57
CA LEU A 231 -12.43 10.19 3.00
C LEU A 231 -11.48 9.20 3.69
N LEU A 232 -11.28 8.02 3.09
CA LEU A 232 -10.45 6.96 3.66
C LEU A 232 -8.95 7.07 3.29
N ILE A 233 -8.61 7.94 2.32
CA ILE A 233 -7.21 8.16 1.94
C ILE A 233 -6.39 8.61 3.14
N GLY A 234 -5.23 7.96 3.34
CA GLY A 234 -4.33 8.34 4.43
C GLY A 234 -4.85 8.03 5.84
N GLU A 235 -5.92 7.25 5.96
CA GLU A 235 -6.37 6.72 7.24
C GLU A 235 -5.48 5.52 7.62
N PHE A 236 -4.62 5.72 8.65
CA PHE A 236 -3.61 4.74 9.06
C PHE A 236 -3.63 4.48 10.56
N ASP A 237 -4.69 4.84 11.26
CA ASP A 237 -4.68 4.83 12.73
C ASP A 237 -4.54 3.41 13.28
N LEU A 238 -5.23 2.41 12.69
CA LEU A 238 -5.12 1.01 13.12
C LEU A 238 -3.71 0.44 12.86
N ALA A 239 -3.13 0.77 11.70
CA ALA A 239 -1.77 0.37 11.34
C ALA A 239 -0.72 1.01 12.27
N ARG A 240 -0.88 2.31 12.59
CA ARG A 240 0.02 3.01 13.53
C ARG A 240 -0.06 2.42 14.93
N ASP A 241 -1.28 2.19 15.45
CA ASP A 241 -1.49 1.60 16.77
C ASP A 241 -0.80 0.24 16.89
N LEU A 242 -0.86 -0.59 15.85
CA LEU A 242 -0.17 -1.88 15.82
C LEU A 242 1.36 -1.71 15.79
N LEU A 243 1.89 -0.80 14.96
CA LEU A 243 3.33 -0.52 14.91
C LEU A 243 3.84 0.03 16.25
N GLU A 244 3.09 0.92 16.90
CA GLU A 244 3.43 1.44 18.24
C GLU A 244 3.42 0.35 19.28
N LYS A 245 2.38 -0.50 19.31
CA LYS A 245 2.26 -1.63 20.23
C LYS A 245 3.44 -2.61 20.10
N LEU A 246 3.98 -2.80 18.90
CA LEU A 246 5.09 -3.71 18.63
C LEU A 246 6.45 -3.02 18.74
N ASP A 247 6.50 -1.72 19.02
CA ASP A 247 7.72 -0.90 18.96
C ASP A 247 8.51 -1.21 17.67
N PHE A 248 7.83 -1.08 16.54
CA PHE A 248 8.38 -1.42 15.22
C PHE A 248 9.42 -0.36 14.81
N PRO A 249 10.55 -0.74 14.17
CA PRO A 249 11.57 0.22 13.74
C PRO A 249 11.03 1.19 12.67
N GLU A 250 11.05 2.49 12.96
CA GLU A 250 10.52 3.52 12.03
C GLU A 250 11.26 3.55 10.69
N GLU A 251 12.56 3.19 10.69
CA GLU A 251 13.37 3.13 9.47
C GLU A 251 12.92 2.03 8.49
N LEU A 252 12.16 1.04 8.95
CA LEU A 252 11.57 0.00 8.12
C LEU A 252 10.18 0.39 7.58
N VAL A 253 9.57 1.49 8.05
CA VAL A 253 8.31 2.01 7.52
C VAL A 253 8.59 3.01 6.41
N LEU A 254 8.24 2.65 5.16
CA LEU A 254 8.61 3.44 3.98
C LEU A 254 7.78 4.72 3.81
N ASN A 255 6.64 4.83 4.49
CA ASN A 255 5.73 5.97 4.40
C ASN A 255 6.32 7.31 4.82
N ARG A 256 7.39 7.31 5.59
CA ARG A 256 7.99 8.50 6.18
C ARG A 256 8.62 9.48 5.21
N SER A 257 8.95 9.04 4.00
CA SER A 257 9.51 9.92 2.97
C SER A 257 9.38 9.34 1.56
N VAL A 258 9.29 10.23 0.59
CA VAL A 258 9.29 9.87 -0.83
C VAL A 258 10.59 9.16 -1.22
N ASP A 259 11.73 9.55 -0.66
CA ASP A 259 13.03 8.91 -0.95
C ASP A 259 13.10 7.47 -0.44
N ALA A 260 12.38 7.12 0.63
CA ALA A 260 12.35 5.77 1.16
C ALA A 260 11.67 4.79 0.18
N ILE A 261 10.53 5.18 -0.38
CA ILE A 261 9.77 4.32 -1.31
C ILE A 261 10.35 4.29 -2.72
N ARG A 262 11.06 5.33 -3.15
CA ARG A 262 11.60 5.46 -4.52
C ARG A 262 12.43 4.27 -4.99
N LYS A 263 13.05 3.54 -4.08
CA LYS A 263 13.88 2.36 -4.38
C LYS A 263 13.06 1.13 -4.74
N TYR A 264 11.78 1.12 -4.36
CA TYR A 264 10.90 -0.05 -4.43
C TYR A 264 9.82 0.07 -5.49
N VAL A 265 9.65 1.23 -6.12
CA VAL A 265 8.68 1.44 -7.20
C VAL A 265 9.37 1.42 -8.56
N ASN A 266 8.61 1.12 -9.62
CA ASN A 266 9.14 0.98 -10.98
C ASN A 266 9.52 2.34 -11.59
N ARG A 267 8.81 3.40 -11.19
CA ARG A 267 9.07 4.75 -11.69
C ARG A 267 10.22 5.42 -10.92
N LYS A 268 11.16 5.95 -11.68
CA LYS A 268 12.16 6.91 -11.16
C LYS A 268 11.58 8.33 -11.24
N PHE A 269 11.38 8.98 -10.13
CA PHE A 269 10.85 10.35 -10.00
C PHE A 269 11.67 11.18 -9.00
#